data_01c6dae277c931aa17605756f3bb0fe4
#
_entry.id   01c6dae277c931aa17605756f3bb0fe4
#
_cell.length_a   1.000
_cell.length_b   1.000
_cell.length_c   1.000
_cell.angle_alpha   90.00
_cell.angle_beta   90.00
_cell.angle_gamma   90.00
#
_symmetry.space_group_name_H-M   'P 1'
#
loop_
_entity.id
_entity.type
_entity.pdbx_description
1 polymer ?
#
loop_
_entity_poly.entity_id
_entity_poly.type
_entity_poly.pdbx_seq_one_letter_code
_entity_poly.pdbx_strand_id
1 'polypeptide(L)'
;MRDFSGALRQMSLNTATVRRQSDLLGIIEACARHGIPAISPWRDQVAAVGLGNAGRAIRQAGLKLSGYCRGGMFPASGEHLAAAHDDNRRAVDEAAALGAPCLILVAGGLPQFSRPGSHASKDLGGARTMIEDGIGRLLEHARTAGLPLAIEPLHPMYAADRAAVNTLAQALDIAAKLDPGQTGALGVAVDVYHVWWDPDLQAGIERAGREGRLLAHHVCDWLVPTKDLLNDRGMMGDGVIDLPGIRAAVE
;
A
#
# COMPACT_ATOMS: atom_id res chain seq x y z
N MET A 1 -23.41 1.72 -10.25
CA MET A 1 -22.37 0.71 -9.96
C MET A 1 -22.17 -0.16 -11.19
N ARG A 2 -20.95 -0.27 -11.68
CA ARG A 2 -20.66 -1.12 -12.84
C ARG A 2 -20.82 -2.59 -12.48
N ASP A 3 -21.43 -3.38 -13.38
CA ASP A 3 -21.49 -4.82 -13.23
C ASP A 3 -20.18 -5.45 -13.71
N PHE A 4 -19.49 -6.14 -12.82
CA PHE A 4 -18.26 -6.89 -13.14
C PHE A 4 -18.49 -8.42 -13.12
N SER A 5 -19.73 -8.87 -12.98
CA SER A 5 -20.03 -10.29 -13.08
C SER A 5 -19.56 -10.82 -14.43
N GLY A 6 -18.67 -11.79 -14.43
CA GLY A 6 -18.04 -12.34 -15.63
C GLY A 6 -16.92 -11.49 -16.25
N ALA A 7 -16.50 -10.38 -15.63
CA ALA A 7 -15.45 -9.51 -16.16
C ALA A 7 -14.19 -9.47 -15.25
N LEU A 8 -13.39 -10.54 -15.26
CA LEU A 8 -12.12 -10.59 -14.52
C LEU A 8 -11.11 -9.52 -14.96
N ARG A 9 -11.31 -8.87 -16.11
CA ARG A 9 -10.37 -7.90 -16.71
C ARG A 9 -10.01 -6.70 -15.83
N GLN A 10 -10.74 -6.45 -14.74
CA GLN A 10 -10.45 -5.40 -13.78
C GLN A 10 -10.00 -5.95 -12.42
N MET A 11 -9.79 -7.25 -12.32
CA MET A 11 -9.31 -7.90 -11.12
C MET A 11 -7.78 -7.83 -11.06
N SER A 12 -7.25 -7.57 -9.88
CA SER A 12 -5.82 -7.73 -9.57
C SER A 12 -5.67 -8.53 -8.28
N LEU A 13 -4.76 -9.50 -8.30
CA LEU A 13 -4.45 -10.29 -7.12
C LEU A 13 -3.29 -9.65 -6.35
N ASN A 14 -3.52 -9.25 -5.09
CA ASN A 14 -2.43 -8.96 -4.17
C ASN A 14 -1.72 -10.28 -3.80
N THR A 15 -0.44 -10.38 -4.14
CA THR A 15 0.30 -11.66 -4.01
C THR A 15 0.48 -12.12 -2.57
N ALA A 16 0.31 -11.21 -1.58
CA ALA A 16 0.28 -11.60 -0.17
C ALA A 16 -0.89 -12.53 0.17
N THR A 17 -2.01 -12.44 -0.55
CA THR A 17 -3.22 -13.25 -0.31
C THR A 17 -2.92 -14.76 -0.37
N VAL A 18 -2.04 -15.16 -1.28
CA VAL A 18 -1.74 -16.58 -1.56
C VAL A 18 -0.27 -16.95 -1.33
N ARG A 19 0.46 -16.11 -0.57
CA ARG A 19 1.91 -16.31 -0.32
C ARG A 19 2.26 -17.59 0.44
N ARG A 20 1.30 -18.17 1.17
CA ARG A 20 1.48 -19.45 1.88
C ARG A 20 1.24 -20.66 0.98
N GLN A 21 0.58 -20.47 -0.15
CA GLN A 21 0.24 -21.52 -1.11
C GLN A 21 1.30 -21.66 -2.20
N SER A 22 1.94 -20.55 -2.61
CA SER A 22 2.91 -20.56 -3.70
C SER A 22 3.91 -19.42 -3.60
N ASP A 23 5.06 -19.59 -4.24
CA ASP A 23 6.00 -18.51 -4.51
C ASP A 23 5.49 -17.57 -5.62
N LEU A 24 6.22 -16.48 -5.87
CA LEU A 24 5.80 -15.46 -6.84
C LEU A 24 5.66 -16.03 -8.27
N LEU A 25 6.54 -16.94 -8.69
CA LEU A 25 6.49 -17.49 -10.04
C LEU A 25 5.25 -18.37 -10.22
N GLY A 26 4.95 -19.22 -9.25
CA GLY A 26 3.73 -20.03 -9.27
C GLY A 26 2.45 -19.19 -9.18
N ILE A 27 2.46 -18.05 -8.45
CA ILE A 27 1.35 -17.11 -8.41
C ILE A 27 1.13 -16.47 -9.80
N ILE A 28 2.19 -16.05 -10.48
CA ILE A 28 2.13 -15.49 -11.84
C ILE A 28 1.51 -16.49 -12.81
N GLU A 29 1.98 -17.75 -12.81
CA GLU A 29 1.44 -18.81 -13.66
C GLU A 29 -0.04 -19.10 -13.36
N ALA A 30 -0.40 -19.15 -12.07
CA ALA A 30 -1.78 -19.36 -11.64
C ALA A 30 -2.70 -18.22 -12.12
N CYS A 31 -2.28 -16.96 -11.98
CA CYS A 31 -3.04 -15.82 -12.48
C CYS A 31 -3.27 -15.90 -13.98
N ALA A 32 -2.23 -16.19 -14.76
CA ALA A 32 -2.33 -16.36 -16.21
C ALA A 32 -3.31 -17.49 -16.58
N ARG A 33 -3.17 -18.66 -15.94
CA ARG A 33 -4.02 -19.83 -16.18
C ARG A 33 -5.49 -19.58 -15.86
N HIS A 34 -5.77 -18.79 -14.82
CA HIS A 34 -7.15 -18.48 -14.39
C HIS A 34 -7.70 -17.17 -14.97
N GLY A 35 -6.98 -16.53 -15.90
CA GLY A 35 -7.45 -15.30 -16.55
C GLY A 35 -7.49 -14.07 -15.65
N ILE A 36 -6.74 -14.06 -14.54
CA ILE A 36 -6.56 -12.88 -13.68
C ILE A 36 -5.52 -11.98 -14.35
N PRO A 37 -5.89 -10.76 -14.82
CA PRO A 37 -5.02 -10.00 -15.73
C PRO A 37 -3.96 -9.16 -15.03
N ALA A 38 -4.02 -9.01 -13.71
CA ALA A 38 -3.11 -8.15 -12.97
C ALA A 38 -2.74 -8.72 -11.59
N ILE A 39 -1.59 -8.28 -11.10
CA ILE A 39 -1.12 -8.59 -9.74
C ILE A 39 -0.56 -7.34 -9.05
N SER A 40 -0.56 -7.34 -7.71
CA SER A 40 0.19 -6.41 -6.87
C SER A 40 1.24 -7.20 -6.10
N PRO A 41 2.49 -7.28 -6.60
CA PRO A 41 3.53 -8.09 -5.97
C PRO A 41 4.14 -7.38 -4.75
N TRP A 42 4.68 -8.20 -3.83
CA TRP A 42 5.38 -7.72 -2.67
C TRP A 42 6.90 -7.81 -2.84
N ARG A 43 7.63 -6.82 -2.30
CA ARG A 43 9.08 -6.67 -2.42
C ARG A 43 9.85 -7.91 -1.98
N ASP A 44 9.49 -8.49 -0.84
CA ASP A 44 10.13 -9.71 -0.32
C ASP A 44 9.97 -10.91 -1.27
N GLN A 45 8.79 -11.07 -1.90
CA GLN A 45 8.56 -12.11 -2.89
C GLN A 45 9.34 -11.85 -4.19
N VAL A 46 9.41 -10.59 -4.63
CA VAL A 46 10.23 -10.20 -5.79
C VAL A 46 11.72 -10.40 -5.49
N ALA A 47 12.19 -10.02 -4.30
CA ALA A 47 13.58 -10.22 -3.89
C ALA A 47 13.97 -11.70 -3.88
N ALA A 48 13.06 -12.59 -3.44
CA ALA A 48 13.31 -14.03 -3.38
C ALA A 48 13.57 -14.66 -4.76
N VAL A 49 12.93 -14.15 -5.82
CA VAL A 49 13.11 -14.67 -7.19
C VAL A 49 14.04 -13.80 -8.05
N GLY A 50 14.38 -12.61 -7.55
CA GLY A 50 15.18 -11.60 -8.24
C GLY A 50 14.35 -10.70 -9.16
N LEU A 51 14.61 -9.39 -9.11
CA LEU A 51 13.85 -8.34 -9.82
C LEU A 51 13.73 -8.61 -11.33
N GLY A 52 14.86 -8.95 -11.98
CA GLY A 52 14.88 -9.25 -13.41
C GLY A 52 14.07 -10.49 -13.79
N ASN A 53 14.09 -11.53 -12.94
CA ASN A 53 13.30 -12.75 -13.16
C ASN A 53 11.82 -12.48 -12.99
N ALA A 54 11.42 -11.78 -11.91
CA ALA A 54 10.05 -11.38 -11.67
C ALA A 54 9.50 -10.56 -12.86
N GLY A 55 10.22 -9.54 -13.30
CA GLY A 55 9.80 -8.70 -14.42
C GLY A 55 9.65 -9.47 -15.74
N ARG A 56 10.54 -10.41 -16.02
CA ARG A 56 10.40 -11.29 -17.20
C ARG A 56 9.16 -12.18 -17.10
N ALA A 57 8.98 -12.85 -15.98
CA ALA A 57 7.83 -13.75 -15.76
C ALA A 57 6.49 -13.01 -15.88
N ILE A 58 6.36 -11.82 -15.27
CA ILE A 58 5.16 -10.98 -15.36
C ILE A 58 4.85 -10.62 -16.82
N ARG A 59 5.85 -10.14 -17.57
CA ARG A 59 5.66 -9.79 -18.99
C ARG A 59 5.33 -10.99 -19.87
N GLN A 60 6.00 -12.12 -19.68
CA GLN A 60 5.74 -13.35 -20.44
C GLN A 60 4.34 -13.91 -20.18
N ALA A 61 3.85 -13.77 -18.93
CA ALA A 61 2.49 -14.14 -18.57
C ALA A 61 1.42 -13.14 -19.05
N GLY A 62 1.83 -12.00 -19.63
CA GLY A 62 0.90 -10.95 -20.08
C GLY A 62 0.19 -10.20 -18.94
N LEU A 63 0.71 -10.29 -17.71
CA LEU A 63 0.09 -9.65 -16.55
C LEU A 63 0.46 -8.17 -16.45
N LYS A 64 -0.49 -7.38 -15.95
CA LYS A 64 -0.27 -5.98 -15.55
C LYS A 64 0.05 -5.90 -14.06
N LEU A 65 0.63 -4.79 -13.63
CA LEU A 65 0.76 -4.45 -12.22
C LEU A 65 -0.32 -3.42 -11.84
N SER A 66 -0.92 -3.59 -10.66
CA SER A 66 -1.85 -2.62 -10.07
C SER A 66 -1.22 -1.78 -8.96
N GLY A 67 -0.03 -2.14 -8.50
CA GLY A 67 0.76 -1.47 -7.49
C GLY A 67 1.98 -2.32 -7.14
N TYR A 68 2.84 -1.79 -6.27
CA TYR A 68 4.00 -2.51 -5.73
C TYR A 68 4.06 -2.31 -4.22
N CYS A 69 4.09 -3.37 -3.46
CA CYS A 69 4.12 -3.35 -2.00
C CYS A 69 5.50 -3.78 -1.47
N ARG A 70 6.12 -3.03 -0.60
CA ARG A 70 5.81 -1.71 -0.08
C ARG A 70 7.09 -0.90 0.12
N GLY A 71 6.98 0.42 0.08
CA GLY A 71 7.89 1.35 0.72
C GLY A 71 7.38 1.81 2.09
N GLY A 72 8.04 2.78 2.71
CA GLY A 72 7.60 3.40 3.95
C GLY A 72 8.50 3.12 5.14
N MET A 73 7.89 2.96 6.34
CA MET A 73 8.60 2.79 7.62
C MET A 73 9.57 3.95 7.89
N PHE A 74 9.09 5.18 7.65
CA PHE A 74 9.90 6.40 7.72
C PHE A 74 10.42 6.77 9.11
N PRO A 75 9.66 6.57 10.22
CA PRO A 75 10.17 6.89 11.55
C PRO A 75 11.37 6.02 11.90
N ALA A 76 12.54 6.60 11.78
CA ALA A 76 13.82 6.00 12.12
C ALA A 76 14.73 7.07 12.73
N SER A 77 15.66 6.66 13.57
CA SER A 77 16.59 7.58 14.23
C SER A 77 18.04 7.07 14.20
N GLY A 78 19.00 7.97 14.38
CA GLY A 78 20.40 7.62 14.42
C GLY A 78 20.89 6.95 13.14
N GLU A 79 21.62 5.86 13.27
CA GLU A 79 22.20 5.09 12.16
C GLU A 79 21.16 4.42 11.25
N HIS A 80 19.94 4.22 11.72
CA HIS A 80 18.87 3.59 10.94
C HIS A 80 18.19 4.53 9.95
N LEU A 81 18.32 5.84 10.15
CA LEU A 81 17.65 6.83 9.29
C LEU A 81 18.17 6.79 7.84
N ALA A 82 19.48 6.74 7.66
CA ALA A 82 20.09 6.65 6.33
C ALA A 82 19.67 5.35 5.62
N ALA A 83 19.73 4.22 6.34
CA ALA A 83 19.30 2.92 5.80
C ALA A 83 17.83 2.89 5.38
N ALA A 84 16.94 3.52 6.16
CA ALA A 84 15.52 3.64 5.83
C ALA A 84 15.30 4.47 4.55
N HIS A 85 16.02 5.58 4.39
CA HIS A 85 15.96 6.39 3.18
C HIS A 85 16.49 5.65 1.95
N ASP A 86 17.59 4.92 2.07
CA ASP A 86 18.16 4.14 0.98
C ASP A 86 17.25 2.98 0.59
N ASP A 87 16.62 2.33 1.55
CA ASP A 87 15.66 1.26 1.27
C ASP A 87 14.43 1.78 0.51
N ASN A 88 13.92 2.95 0.87
CA ASN A 88 12.80 3.56 0.18
C ASN A 88 13.15 4.00 -1.25
N ARG A 89 14.37 4.53 -1.48
CA ARG A 89 14.83 4.81 -2.85
C ARG A 89 14.90 3.55 -3.70
N ARG A 90 15.47 2.46 -3.16
CA ARG A 90 15.47 1.16 -3.84
C ARG A 90 14.05 0.67 -4.15
N ALA A 91 13.08 0.88 -3.23
CA ALA A 91 11.70 0.49 -3.48
C ALA A 91 11.08 1.24 -4.67
N VAL A 92 11.40 2.53 -4.83
CA VAL A 92 11.00 3.32 -6.01
C VAL A 92 11.64 2.77 -7.28
N ASP A 93 12.96 2.51 -7.26
CA ASP A 93 13.70 2.01 -8.42
C ASP A 93 13.20 0.62 -8.86
N GLU A 94 12.92 -0.28 -7.89
CA GLU A 94 12.34 -1.60 -8.13
C GLU A 94 10.95 -1.50 -8.76
N ALA A 95 10.08 -0.64 -8.22
CA ALA A 95 8.72 -0.43 -8.72
C ALA A 95 8.73 0.13 -10.15
N ALA A 96 9.58 1.13 -10.42
CA ALA A 96 9.76 1.72 -11.73
C ALA A 96 10.30 0.69 -12.74
N ALA A 97 11.30 -0.11 -12.37
CA ALA A 97 11.87 -1.15 -13.23
C ALA A 97 10.86 -2.26 -13.58
N LEU A 98 9.90 -2.54 -12.70
CA LEU A 98 8.80 -3.46 -12.95
C LEU A 98 7.67 -2.84 -13.78
N GLY A 99 7.61 -1.51 -13.90
CA GLY A 99 6.51 -0.79 -14.54
C GLY A 99 5.25 -0.74 -13.69
N ALA A 100 5.41 -0.69 -12.37
CA ALA A 100 4.27 -0.53 -11.46
C ALA A 100 3.64 0.86 -11.59
N PRO A 101 2.32 1.00 -11.49
CA PRO A 101 1.66 2.31 -11.59
C PRO A 101 1.86 3.17 -10.34
N CYS A 102 2.16 2.58 -9.20
CA CYS A 102 2.50 3.28 -7.95
C CYS A 102 3.26 2.37 -6.98
N LEU A 103 3.96 3.01 -6.03
CA LEU A 103 4.52 2.36 -4.85
C LEU A 103 3.60 2.62 -3.65
N ILE A 104 3.11 1.55 -3.02
CA ILE A 104 2.31 1.64 -1.80
C ILE A 104 3.23 1.94 -0.61
N LEU A 105 2.88 2.96 0.19
CA LEU A 105 3.64 3.38 1.35
C LEU A 105 2.91 3.01 2.65
N VAL A 106 3.48 2.09 3.40
CA VAL A 106 3.14 1.85 4.81
C VAL A 106 4.01 2.78 5.65
N ALA A 107 3.42 3.86 6.16
CA ALA A 107 4.16 5.04 6.63
C ALA A 107 5.12 4.78 7.79
N GLY A 108 4.86 3.79 8.64
CA GLY A 108 5.63 3.50 9.85
C GLY A 108 4.93 4.02 11.12
N GLY A 109 5.19 3.36 12.24
CA GLY A 109 4.65 3.70 13.55
C GLY A 109 5.64 4.54 14.38
N LEU A 110 5.66 4.30 15.68
CA LEU A 110 6.64 4.94 16.57
C LEU A 110 8.05 4.43 16.27
N PRO A 111 9.07 5.31 16.33
CA PRO A 111 10.45 4.87 16.18
C PRO A 111 10.79 3.84 17.26
N GLN A 112 11.21 2.66 16.83
CA GLN A 112 11.63 1.61 17.75
C GLN A 112 13.15 1.70 17.94
N PHE A 113 13.59 1.66 19.18
CA PHE A 113 15.00 1.57 19.47
C PHE A 113 15.46 0.12 19.34
N SER A 114 16.53 -0.10 18.58
CA SER A 114 17.07 -1.45 18.26
C SER A 114 17.71 -2.17 19.42
N ARG A 115 17.71 -1.63 20.64
CA ARG A 115 18.36 -2.25 21.80
C ARG A 115 17.34 -2.99 22.66
N PRO A 116 17.57 -4.27 23.00
CA PRO A 116 16.78 -4.97 24.00
C PRO A 116 16.71 -4.14 25.29
N GLY A 117 15.48 -3.95 25.81
CA GLY A 117 15.26 -3.15 27.04
C GLY A 117 15.12 -1.65 26.83
N SER A 118 15.27 -1.11 25.61
CA SER A 118 14.92 0.28 25.33
C SER A 118 13.39 0.42 25.21
N HIS A 119 12.85 1.51 25.77
CA HIS A 119 11.44 1.82 25.61
C HIS A 119 11.19 2.43 24.23
N ALA A 120 10.11 2.00 23.56
CA ALA A 120 9.62 2.66 22.35
C ALA A 120 9.34 4.14 22.64
N SER A 121 9.54 4.99 21.63
CA SER A 121 9.13 6.39 21.73
C SER A 121 7.64 6.48 22.07
N LYS A 122 7.25 7.48 22.87
CA LYS A 122 5.84 7.82 23.12
C LYS A 122 5.39 9.01 22.28
N ASP A 123 6.28 9.57 21.47
CA ASP A 123 6.03 10.78 20.67
C ASP A 123 5.40 10.43 19.33
N LEU A 124 4.09 10.28 19.33
CA LEU A 124 3.31 10.05 18.11
C LEU A 124 3.31 11.28 17.18
N GLY A 125 3.36 12.49 17.73
CA GLY A 125 3.47 13.72 16.95
C GLY A 125 4.78 13.79 16.18
N GLY A 126 5.90 13.53 16.86
CA GLY A 126 7.21 13.45 16.22
C GLY A 126 7.32 12.34 15.18
N ALA A 127 6.69 11.18 15.42
CA ALA A 127 6.62 10.12 14.42
C ALA A 127 5.90 10.57 13.13
N ARG A 128 4.80 11.30 13.24
CA ARG A 128 4.08 11.88 12.09
C ARG A 128 4.92 12.91 11.34
N THR A 129 5.67 13.77 12.05
CA THR A 129 6.64 14.68 11.42
C THR A 129 7.71 13.92 10.64
N MET A 130 8.28 12.86 11.21
CA MET A 130 9.25 12.01 10.51
C MET A 130 8.66 11.35 9.26
N ILE A 131 7.39 10.98 9.29
CA ILE A 131 6.68 10.43 8.13
C ILE A 131 6.56 11.47 7.02
N GLU A 132 6.09 12.68 7.35
CA GLU A 132 5.97 13.78 6.38
C GLU A 132 7.32 14.10 5.73
N ASP A 133 8.36 14.29 6.54
CA ASP A 133 9.72 14.57 6.07
C ASP A 133 10.27 13.44 5.19
N GLY A 134 10.03 12.18 5.58
CA GLY A 134 10.48 11.02 4.84
C GLY A 134 9.78 10.88 3.49
N ILE A 135 8.46 11.09 3.44
CA ILE A 135 7.68 11.11 2.19
C ILE A 135 8.14 12.26 1.30
N GLY A 136 8.32 13.47 1.86
CA GLY A 136 8.78 14.64 1.10
C GLY A 136 10.12 14.39 0.42
N ARG A 137 11.10 13.82 1.13
CA ARG A 137 12.39 13.45 0.54
C ARG A 137 12.29 12.37 -0.52
N LEU A 138 11.44 11.36 -0.30
CA LEU A 138 11.26 10.27 -1.26
C LEU A 138 10.55 10.76 -2.53
N LEU A 139 9.63 11.73 -2.40
CA LEU A 139 8.83 12.26 -3.50
C LEU A 139 9.70 12.88 -4.60
N GLU A 140 10.82 13.52 -4.25
CA GLU A 140 11.76 14.06 -5.24
C GLU A 140 12.36 12.96 -6.12
N HIS A 141 12.78 11.85 -5.47
CA HIS A 141 13.32 10.69 -6.18
C HIS A 141 12.23 10.00 -7.03
N ALA A 142 11.03 9.84 -6.47
CA ALA A 142 9.91 9.23 -7.17
C ALA A 142 9.47 10.04 -8.40
N ARG A 143 9.47 11.37 -8.32
CA ARG A 143 9.21 12.26 -9.47
C ARG A 143 10.24 12.06 -10.58
N THR A 144 11.51 11.94 -10.22
CA THR A 144 12.59 11.67 -11.20
C THR A 144 12.41 10.32 -11.87
N ALA A 145 11.94 9.31 -11.14
CA ALA A 145 11.65 7.98 -11.66
C ALA A 145 10.30 7.90 -12.41
N GLY A 146 9.49 8.95 -12.36
CA GLY A 146 8.14 8.96 -12.96
C GLY A 146 7.16 8.01 -12.25
N LEU A 147 7.39 7.73 -10.95
CA LEU A 147 6.61 6.75 -10.18
C LEU A 147 5.75 7.44 -9.11
N PRO A 148 4.42 7.37 -9.18
CA PRO A 148 3.54 7.85 -8.13
C PRO A 148 3.72 7.10 -6.79
N LEU A 149 3.59 7.83 -5.68
CA LEU A 149 3.59 7.28 -4.33
C LEU A 149 2.17 7.27 -3.77
N ALA A 150 1.71 6.14 -3.23
CA ALA A 150 0.37 6.00 -2.65
C ALA A 150 0.48 5.77 -1.13
N ILE A 151 0.10 6.74 -0.32
CA ILE A 151 0.05 6.60 1.15
C ILE A 151 -1.12 5.70 1.50
N GLU A 152 -0.87 4.60 2.18
CA GLU A 152 -1.88 3.69 2.69
C GLU A 152 -2.08 3.93 4.19
N PRO A 153 -3.20 4.55 4.62
CA PRO A 153 -3.53 4.63 6.03
C PRO A 153 -3.84 3.22 6.55
N LEU A 154 -3.31 2.88 7.74
CA LEU A 154 -3.56 1.58 8.35
C LEU A 154 -4.50 1.72 9.55
N HIS A 155 -5.24 0.64 9.83
CA HIS A 155 -6.14 0.54 10.97
C HIS A 155 -5.46 1.04 12.27
N PRO A 156 -6.15 1.78 13.15
CA PRO A 156 -5.58 2.37 14.37
C PRO A 156 -4.88 1.39 15.29
N MET A 157 -5.23 0.11 15.24
CA MET A 157 -4.53 -0.95 15.98
C MET A 157 -3.04 -1.05 15.63
N TYR A 158 -2.63 -0.51 14.48
CA TYR A 158 -1.25 -0.48 14.02
C TYR A 158 -0.53 0.86 14.28
N ALA A 159 -1.14 1.80 14.99
CA ALA A 159 -0.59 3.15 15.15
C ALA A 159 0.82 3.16 15.76
N ALA A 160 1.11 2.22 16.66
CA ALA A 160 2.39 2.16 17.34
C ALA A 160 3.50 1.49 16.54
N ASP A 161 3.21 0.45 15.78
CA ASP A 161 4.24 -0.42 15.20
C ASP A 161 4.36 -0.36 13.67
N ARG A 162 3.31 0.04 12.98
CA ARG A 162 3.29 0.00 11.50
C ARG A 162 2.93 1.29 10.81
N ALA A 163 1.95 2.05 11.30
CA ALA A 163 1.55 3.30 10.66
C ALA A 163 0.88 4.24 11.63
N ALA A 164 1.47 5.41 11.83
CA ALA A 164 0.91 6.52 12.59
C ALA A 164 -0.06 7.40 11.76
N VAL A 165 -0.31 7.02 10.51
CA VAL A 165 -1.34 7.56 9.61
C VAL A 165 -2.48 6.54 9.56
N ASN A 166 -3.65 6.89 10.12
CA ASN A 166 -4.70 5.91 10.40
C ASN A 166 -6.04 6.24 9.74
N THR A 167 -6.21 7.44 9.19
CA THR A 167 -7.42 7.84 8.47
C THR A 167 -7.06 8.29 7.05
N LEU A 168 -8.04 8.17 6.14
CA LEU A 168 -7.87 8.65 4.78
C LEU A 168 -7.65 10.17 4.75
N ALA A 169 -8.33 10.92 5.63
CA ALA A 169 -8.15 12.35 5.77
C ALA A 169 -6.69 12.73 6.11
N GLN A 170 -6.06 12.05 7.08
CA GLN A 170 -4.65 12.27 7.42
C GLN A 170 -3.71 12.04 6.22
N ALA A 171 -3.93 10.97 5.47
CA ALA A 171 -3.12 10.67 4.28
C ALA A 171 -3.29 11.73 3.19
N LEU A 172 -4.51 12.21 2.97
CA LEU A 172 -4.81 13.28 2.02
C LEU A 172 -4.23 14.63 2.43
N ASP A 173 -4.21 14.95 3.73
CA ASP A 173 -3.60 16.18 4.24
C ASP A 173 -2.10 16.19 4.00
N ILE A 174 -1.41 15.06 4.24
CA ILE A 174 0.01 14.88 3.91
C ILE A 174 0.22 15.06 2.40
N ALA A 175 -0.61 14.41 1.57
CA ALA A 175 -0.50 14.51 0.12
C ALA A 175 -0.73 15.93 -0.38
N ALA A 176 -1.74 16.65 0.14
CA ALA A 176 -2.01 18.03 -0.21
C ALA A 176 -0.88 18.98 0.20
N LYS A 177 -0.27 18.77 1.36
CA LYS A 177 0.87 19.56 1.85
C LYS A 177 2.13 19.38 1.02
N LEU A 178 2.46 18.13 0.64
CA LEU A 178 3.72 17.79 -0.05
C LEU A 178 3.62 17.91 -1.58
N ASP A 179 2.42 17.80 -2.14
CA ASP A 179 2.16 17.94 -3.58
C ASP A 179 0.98 18.90 -3.82
N PRO A 180 1.12 20.20 -3.45
CA PRO A 180 0.03 21.19 -3.55
C PRO A 180 -0.39 21.45 -5.00
N GLY A 181 0.49 21.20 -5.96
CA GLY A 181 0.20 21.34 -7.40
C GLY A 181 -0.62 20.18 -7.98
N GLN A 182 -1.00 19.18 -7.20
CA GLN A 182 -1.76 18.00 -7.65
C GLN A 182 -1.15 17.35 -8.90
N THR A 183 0.17 17.13 -8.85
CA THR A 183 0.93 16.64 -10.03
C THR A 183 0.66 15.16 -10.33
N GLY A 184 -0.10 14.46 -9.48
CA GLY A 184 -0.31 13.01 -9.55
C GLY A 184 0.86 12.18 -8.99
N ALA A 185 1.92 12.84 -8.50
CA ALA A 185 3.08 12.14 -7.95
C ALA A 185 2.86 11.59 -6.53
N LEU A 186 1.87 12.14 -5.81
CA LEU A 186 1.53 11.69 -4.45
C LEU A 186 0.02 11.62 -4.27
N GLY A 187 -0.44 10.46 -3.86
CA GLY A 187 -1.85 10.20 -3.57
C GLY A 187 -2.01 9.17 -2.47
N VAL A 188 -3.13 8.47 -2.48
CA VAL A 188 -3.53 7.54 -1.43
C VAL A 188 -3.93 6.20 -2.00
N ALA A 189 -3.74 5.14 -1.20
CA ALA A 189 -4.33 3.84 -1.40
C ALA A 189 -5.46 3.64 -0.38
N VAL A 190 -6.65 3.29 -0.85
CA VAL A 190 -7.77 2.93 0.00
C VAL A 190 -7.79 1.42 0.15
N ASP A 191 -7.26 0.91 1.27
CA ASP A 191 -7.45 -0.49 1.67
C ASP A 191 -8.65 -0.56 2.62
N VAL A 192 -9.73 -1.17 2.16
CA VAL A 192 -10.97 -1.27 2.95
C VAL A 192 -10.76 -1.86 4.33
N TYR A 193 -9.84 -2.83 4.47
CA TYR A 193 -9.51 -3.47 5.74
C TYR A 193 -9.01 -2.49 6.80
N HIS A 194 -8.37 -1.43 6.36
CA HIS A 194 -7.76 -0.46 7.24
C HIS A 194 -8.65 0.74 7.57
N VAL A 195 -9.63 1.04 6.72
CA VAL A 195 -10.41 2.29 6.83
C VAL A 195 -11.92 2.09 6.95
N TRP A 196 -12.46 0.86 6.89
CA TRP A 196 -13.90 0.59 6.92
C TRP A 196 -14.63 1.15 8.14
N TRP A 197 -13.94 1.27 9.26
CA TRP A 197 -14.42 1.77 10.55
C TRP A 197 -14.50 3.30 10.62
N ASP A 198 -13.86 4.03 9.70
CA ASP A 198 -13.76 5.49 9.73
C ASP A 198 -15.10 6.11 9.32
N PRO A 199 -15.78 6.88 10.22
CA PRO A 199 -17.05 7.52 9.90
C PRO A 199 -16.94 8.53 8.76
N ASP A 200 -15.76 9.09 8.51
CA ASP A 200 -15.51 10.07 7.46
C ASP A 200 -14.97 9.46 6.16
N LEU A 201 -14.98 8.12 6.04
CA LEU A 201 -14.41 7.41 4.89
C LEU A 201 -15.00 7.88 3.56
N GLN A 202 -16.32 8.01 3.47
CA GLN A 202 -16.98 8.43 2.24
C GLN A 202 -16.52 9.82 1.80
N ALA A 203 -16.51 10.79 2.72
CA ALA A 203 -16.02 12.15 2.44
C ALA A 203 -14.55 12.15 2.03
N GLY A 204 -13.73 11.27 2.62
CA GLY A 204 -12.34 11.07 2.25
C GLY A 204 -12.19 10.53 0.82
N ILE A 205 -12.97 9.53 0.43
CA ILE A 205 -12.96 8.96 -0.93
C ILE A 205 -13.39 10.02 -1.96
N GLU A 206 -14.47 10.74 -1.69
CA GLU A 206 -14.93 11.85 -2.55
C GLU A 206 -13.86 12.94 -2.71
N ARG A 207 -13.16 13.29 -1.61
CA ARG A 207 -12.05 14.22 -1.65
C ARG A 207 -10.90 13.68 -2.51
N ALA A 208 -10.51 12.42 -2.31
CA ALA A 208 -9.45 11.78 -3.09
C ALA A 208 -9.76 11.80 -4.60
N GLY A 209 -11.02 11.53 -4.97
CA GLY A 209 -11.50 11.61 -6.35
C GLY A 209 -11.43 13.02 -6.92
N ARG A 210 -11.97 14.03 -6.20
CA ARG A 210 -11.92 15.45 -6.64
C ARG A 210 -10.50 15.96 -6.81
N GLU A 211 -9.57 15.54 -5.95
CA GLU A 211 -8.17 15.96 -6.00
C GLU A 211 -7.32 15.09 -6.96
N GLY A 212 -7.89 14.06 -7.60
CA GLY A 212 -7.15 13.14 -8.47
C GLY A 212 -6.07 12.35 -7.74
N ARG A 213 -6.26 12.07 -6.45
CA ARG A 213 -5.27 11.44 -5.56
C ARG A 213 -5.54 9.97 -5.26
N LEU A 214 -6.63 9.39 -5.75
CA LEU A 214 -6.93 7.96 -5.56
C LEU A 214 -6.09 7.13 -6.53
N LEU A 215 -5.02 6.50 -6.02
CA LEU A 215 -4.06 5.74 -6.83
C LEU A 215 -4.28 4.23 -6.77
N ALA A 216 -4.82 3.72 -5.66
CA ALA A 216 -5.09 2.29 -5.49
C ALA A 216 -6.31 2.05 -4.60
N HIS A 217 -7.00 0.93 -4.86
CA HIS A 217 -8.10 0.43 -4.04
C HIS A 217 -7.86 -1.05 -3.77
N HIS A 218 -7.69 -1.41 -2.48
CA HIS A 218 -7.45 -2.77 -2.02
C HIS A 218 -8.67 -3.32 -1.31
N VAL A 219 -9.03 -4.57 -1.58
CA VAL A 219 -10.27 -5.19 -1.12
C VAL A 219 -9.98 -6.54 -0.48
N CYS A 220 -10.47 -6.72 0.73
CA CYS A 220 -10.66 -7.98 1.45
C CYS A 220 -11.76 -7.74 2.50
N ASP A 221 -11.98 -8.68 3.42
CA ASP A 221 -13.00 -8.48 4.44
C ASP A 221 -12.45 -8.58 5.87
N TRP A 222 -13.19 -8.03 6.82
CA TRP A 222 -12.88 -8.04 8.24
C TRP A 222 -13.71 -9.10 8.94
N LEU A 223 -13.05 -10.17 9.39
CA LEU A 223 -13.72 -11.28 10.06
C LEU A 223 -14.00 -10.98 11.53
N VAL A 224 -15.15 -11.44 12.02
CA VAL A 224 -15.56 -11.37 13.42
C VAL A 224 -15.91 -12.77 13.93
N PRO A 225 -15.26 -13.26 15.01
CA PRO A 225 -14.19 -12.62 15.78
C PRO A 225 -12.86 -12.56 15.03
N THR A 226 -12.13 -11.45 15.18
CA THR A 226 -10.78 -11.29 14.62
C THR A 226 -9.77 -12.07 15.47
N LYS A 227 -9.02 -12.98 14.88
CA LYS A 227 -8.00 -13.79 15.57
C LYS A 227 -6.60 -13.19 15.43
N ASP A 228 -6.28 -12.63 14.28
CA ASP A 228 -4.99 -12.03 13.97
C ASP A 228 -5.22 -10.83 13.03
N LEU A 229 -4.80 -9.64 13.46
CA LEU A 229 -5.02 -8.41 12.69
C LEU A 229 -4.31 -8.38 11.33
N LEU A 230 -3.25 -9.15 11.16
CA LEU A 230 -2.47 -9.14 9.92
C LEU A 230 -2.89 -10.25 8.97
N ASN A 231 -3.12 -11.45 9.51
CA ASN A 231 -3.24 -12.67 8.71
C ASN A 231 -4.66 -13.23 8.63
N ASP A 232 -5.59 -12.73 9.46
CA ASP A 232 -6.98 -13.22 9.53
C ASP A 232 -7.90 -12.31 8.70
N ARG A 233 -7.54 -12.10 7.43
CA ARG A 233 -8.35 -11.34 6.49
C ARG A 233 -9.28 -12.30 5.74
N GLY A 234 -10.58 -11.92 5.66
CA GLY A 234 -11.59 -12.68 4.95
C GLY A 234 -11.60 -12.45 3.44
N MET A 235 -12.19 -13.40 2.72
CA MET A 235 -12.64 -13.15 1.35
C MET A 235 -13.80 -12.16 1.35
N MET A 236 -13.99 -11.46 0.26
CA MET A 236 -15.04 -10.46 0.11
C MET A 236 -16.42 -11.10 0.31
N GLY A 237 -17.15 -10.64 1.33
CA GLY A 237 -18.48 -11.14 1.71
C GLY A 237 -18.47 -12.10 2.91
N ASP A 238 -17.30 -12.49 3.43
CA ASP A 238 -17.21 -13.37 4.61
C ASP A 238 -17.20 -12.57 5.94
N GLY A 239 -17.07 -11.25 5.88
CA GLY A 239 -16.93 -10.39 7.05
C GLY A 239 -18.00 -9.31 7.17
N VAL A 240 -17.61 -8.18 7.76
CA VAL A 240 -18.56 -7.11 8.18
C VAL A 240 -18.40 -5.80 7.39
N ILE A 241 -17.50 -5.72 6.42
CA ILE A 241 -17.26 -4.49 5.65
C ILE A 241 -18.37 -4.30 4.61
N ASP A 242 -18.95 -3.10 4.52
CA ASP A 242 -19.85 -2.73 3.42
C ASP A 242 -19.05 -2.51 2.12
N LEU A 243 -18.56 -3.59 1.54
CA LEU A 243 -17.78 -3.57 0.31
C LEU A 243 -18.54 -2.95 -0.88
N PRO A 244 -19.83 -3.27 -1.09
CA PRO A 244 -20.60 -2.64 -2.17
C PRO A 244 -20.72 -1.12 -2.02
N GLY A 245 -20.97 -0.62 -0.80
CA GLY A 245 -21.07 0.82 -0.51
C GLY A 245 -19.74 1.54 -0.74
N ILE A 246 -18.63 1.00 -0.22
CA ILE A 246 -17.30 1.59 -0.42
C ILE A 246 -16.93 1.58 -1.91
N ARG A 247 -17.19 0.48 -2.61
CA ARG A 247 -16.95 0.41 -4.05
C ARG A 247 -17.73 1.45 -4.84
N ALA A 248 -19.01 1.66 -4.49
CA ALA A 248 -19.84 2.66 -5.14
C ALA A 248 -19.29 4.08 -4.95
N ALA A 249 -18.68 4.36 -3.78
CA ALA A 249 -18.03 5.65 -3.51
C ALA A 249 -16.72 5.82 -4.30
N VAL A 250 -15.97 4.73 -4.56
CA VAL A 250 -14.71 4.74 -5.33
C VAL A 250 -14.95 4.89 -6.83
N GLU A 251 -16.06 4.38 -7.37
CA GLU A 251 -16.45 4.50 -8.79
C GLU A 251 -16.96 5.89 -9.17
#